data_820e5a97196002f3616bc9b7a71f7a70
#
_entry.id   820e5a97196002f3616bc9b7a71f7a70
#
_cell.length_a   1.000
_cell.length_b   1.000
_cell.length_c   1.000
_cell.angle_alpha   90.00
_cell.angle_beta   90.00
_cell.angle_gamma   90.00
#
_symmetry.space_group_name_H-M   'P 1'
#
loop_
_entity.id
_entity.type
_entity.pdbx_description
1 polymer ?
#
loop_
_entity_poly.entity_id
_entity_poly.type
_entity_poly.pdbx_seq_one_letter_code
_entity_poly.pdbx_strand_id
1 'polypeptide(L)'
;IMQKDGVEKEFTADNYPDSSWTFVDSKLVVEKKGYEPPIHDFFILKWEDNEDITEQVLSDENYTFLLVSHQLNLADDSAIDLINELYDYCLQYGYAFYCLTSSSDEDIEQWKENTGAEYPFCLMDNITLKTMIRSNPGLMLLKNGVVVRKWSNNSLPDEYELTGPIDTLPIGMQNQHSLGYMIIVVLAWFVFPLVFICMLDVIWKRLVNQKERLEKE
;
A
#
# COMPACT_ATOMS: atom_id res chain seq x y z
N ILE A 1 16.73 -41.18 -1.28
CA ILE A 1 17.80 -42.19 -1.09
C ILE A 1 17.12 -43.50 -0.69
N MET A 2 17.48 -44.56 -1.40
CA MET A 2 16.94 -45.88 -1.16
C MET A 2 18.11 -46.86 -0.97
N GLN A 3 17.93 -47.90 -0.17
CA GLN A 3 18.96 -48.89 0.15
C GLN A 3 18.50 -50.29 -0.26
N LYS A 4 19.43 -51.06 -0.82
CA LYS A 4 19.28 -52.48 -1.12
C LYS A 4 20.64 -53.21 -0.89
N ASP A 5 20.62 -54.31 -0.17
CA ASP A 5 21.80 -55.13 0.13
C ASP A 5 23.00 -54.35 0.71
N GLY A 6 22.70 -53.30 1.52
CA GLY A 6 23.73 -52.44 2.12
C GLY A 6 24.29 -51.37 1.20
N VAL A 7 23.76 -51.22 -0.02
CA VAL A 7 24.15 -50.16 -0.98
C VAL A 7 23.06 -49.09 -1.06
N GLU A 8 23.43 -47.83 -0.80
CA GLU A 8 22.56 -46.69 -0.95
C GLU A 8 22.66 -46.10 -2.35
N LYS A 9 21.53 -45.71 -2.91
CA LYS A 9 21.43 -45.04 -4.22
C LYS A 9 20.37 -43.97 -4.21
N GLU A 10 20.65 -42.86 -4.91
CA GLU A 10 19.67 -41.78 -5.12
C GLU A 10 18.77 -42.13 -6.30
N PHE A 11 17.45 -41.89 -6.14
CA PHE A 11 16.46 -42.05 -7.19
C PHE A 11 15.62 -40.78 -7.26
N THR A 12 15.12 -40.44 -8.44
CA THR A 12 14.20 -39.32 -8.68
C THR A 12 12.76 -39.85 -8.78
N ALA A 13 11.79 -38.95 -8.74
CA ALA A 13 10.38 -39.31 -8.90
C ALA A 13 10.09 -39.99 -10.23
N ASP A 14 10.83 -39.64 -11.30
CA ASP A 14 10.68 -40.18 -12.65
C ASP A 14 11.35 -41.55 -12.81
N ASN A 15 12.26 -41.90 -11.92
CA ASN A 15 13.02 -43.18 -11.95
C ASN A 15 12.96 -43.88 -10.57
N TYR A 16 11.72 -44.06 -10.06
CA TYR A 16 11.50 -44.70 -8.79
C TYR A 16 11.79 -46.22 -8.87
N PRO A 17 12.51 -46.83 -7.91
CA PRO A 17 12.87 -48.22 -7.96
C PRO A 17 11.69 -49.14 -7.65
N ASP A 18 11.88 -50.43 -7.91
CA ASP A 18 10.93 -51.48 -7.56
C ASP A 18 10.85 -51.72 -6.05
N SER A 19 9.89 -52.55 -5.60
CA SER A 19 9.61 -52.85 -4.21
C SER A 19 10.72 -53.57 -3.46
N SER A 20 11.85 -53.88 -4.10
CA SER A 20 13.02 -54.54 -3.48
C SER A 20 13.96 -53.54 -2.78
N TRP A 21 13.72 -52.25 -2.92
CA TRP A 21 14.50 -51.18 -2.29
C TRP A 21 13.76 -50.63 -1.05
N THR A 22 14.49 -50.35 -0.01
CA THR A 22 13.94 -49.77 1.24
C THR A 22 14.26 -48.27 1.27
N PHE A 23 13.28 -47.47 1.63
CA PHE A 23 13.45 -46.02 1.80
C PHE A 23 14.34 -45.71 3.02
N VAL A 24 15.32 -44.88 2.85
CA VAL A 24 16.26 -44.43 3.91
C VAL A 24 16.04 -42.95 4.22
N ASP A 25 16.08 -42.09 3.21
CA ASP A 25 15.97 -40.63 3.40
C ASP A 25 15.53 -39.95 2.11
N SER A 26 14.99 -38.72 2.24
CA SER A 26 14.66 -37.86 1.11
C SER A 26 15.48 -36.58 1.12
N LYS A 27 16.11 -36.27 -0.01
CA LYS A 27 16.85 -35.03 -0.21
C LYS A 27 16.07 -34.14 -1.18
N LEU A 28 15.66 -32.96 -0.72
CA LEU A 28 15.03 -31.96 -1.57
C LEU A 28 16.13 -31.22 -2.34
N VAL A 29 16.13 -31.33 -3.67
CA VAL A 29 17.01 -30.56 -4.55
C VAL A 29 16.17 -29.47 -5.20
N VAL A 30 16.38 -28.20 -4.82
CA VAL A 30 15.72 -27.06 -5.43
C VAL A 30 16.47 -26.69 -6.70
N GLU A 31 15.96 -27.06 -7.86
CA GLU A 31 16.59 -26.76 -9.16
C GLU A 31 16.45 -25.28 -9.52
N LYS A 32 15.35 -24.65 -9.13
CA LYS A 32 15.10 -23.22 -9.34
C LYS A 32 14.40 -22.64 -8.13
N LYS A 33 15.07 -21.68 -7.49
CA LYS A 33 14.44 -20.90 -6.42
C LYS A 33 13.29 -20.07 -7.00
N GLY A 34 12.08 -20.25 -6.48
CA GLY A 34 10.94 -19.42 -6.85
C GLY A 34 11.17 -17.96 -6.46
N TYR A 35 10.32 -17.07 -6.93
CA TYR A 35 10.29 -15.70 -6.41
C TYR A 35 9.93 -15.72 -4.94
N GLU A 36 10.83 -15.23 -4.10
CA GLU A 36 10.57 -14.98 -2.69
C GLU A 36 10.13 -13.53 -2.57
N PRO A 37 8.88 -13.26 -2.17
CA PRO A 37 8.45 -11.89 -1.91
C PRO A 37 9.28 -11.30 -0.76
N PRO A 38 9.58 -10.00 -0.76
CA PRO A 38 10.36 -9.35 0.31
C PRO A 38 9.65 -9.38 1.67
N ILE A 39 8.35 -9.63 1.69
CA ILE A 39 7.53 -9.82 2.89
C ILE A 39 7.05 -11.27 2.87
N HIS A 40 7.56 -12.09 3.79
CA HIS A 40 7.22 -13.51 3.90
C HIS A 40 6.02 -13.74 4.81
N ASP A 41 5.93 -12.92 5.86
CA ASP A 41 4.95 -13.08 6.92
C ASP A 41 4.27 -11.74 7.16
N PHE A 42 3.00 -11.62 6.75
CA PHE A 42 2.18 -10.44 6.98
C PHE A 42 1.17 -10.75 8.07
N PHE A 43 1.43 -10.27 9.29
CA PHE A 43 0.57 -10.47 10.44
C PHE A 43 0.21 -9.14 11.07
N ILE A 44 -1.03 -8.99 11.50
CA ILE A 44 -1.52 -7.89 12.34
C ILE A 44 -1.96 -8.53 13.66
N LEU A 45 -1.12 -8.43 14.69
CA LEU A 45 -1.39 -9.00 16.00
C LEU A 45 -1.88 -7.91 16.94
N LYS A 46 -3.02 -8.10 17.59
CA LYS A 46 -3.45 -7.19 18.66
C LYS A 46 -2.41 -7.17 19.77
N TRP A 47 -2.08 -5.98 20.27
CA TRP A 47 -1.10 -5.81 21.33
C TRP A 47 -1.54 -6.42 22.66
N GLU A 48 -2.85 -6.39 22.97
CA GLU A 48 -3.39 -6.81 24.28
C GLU A 48 -3.32 -8.33 24.49
N ASP A 49 -3.64 -9.13 23.49
CA ASP A 49 -3.81 -10.58 23.57
C ASP A 49 -3.05 -11.39 22.52
N ASN A 50 -2.30 -10.73 21.63
CA ASN A 50 -1.61 -11.31 20.48
C ASN A 50 -2.54 -12.06 19.51
N GLU A 51 -3.84 -11.75 19.49
CA GLU A 51 -4.75 -12.29 18.50
C GLU A 51 -4.40 -11.81 17.09
N ASP A 52 -4.30 -12.73 16.14
CA ASP A 52 -4.08 -12.40 14.72
C ASP A 52 -5.41 -11.95 14.09
N ILE A 53 -5.49 -10.67 13.77
CA ILE A 53 -6.64 -10.03 13.11
C ILE A 53 -6.43 -9.73 11.64
N THR A 54 -5.38 -10.29 11.03
CA THR A 54 -5.01 -10.00 9.64
C THR A 54 -6.16 -10.24 8.69
N GLU A 55 -6.81 -11.39 8.77
CA GLU A 55 -7.94 -11.72 7.91
C GLU A 55 -9.13 -10.79 8.16
N GLN A 56 -9.42 -10.48 9.43
CA GLN A 56 -10.49 -9.55 9.79
C GLN A 56 -10.29 -8.17 9.17
N VAL A 57 -9.07 -7.63 9.23
CA VAL A 57 -8.73 -6.32 8.66
C VAL A 57 -8.77 -6.34 7.13
N LEU A 58 -8.27 -7.40 6.50
CA LEU A 58 -8.20 -7.49 5.05
C LEU A 58 -9.53 -7.84 4.38
N SER A 59 -10.43 -8.55 5.08
CA SER A 59 -11.74 -8.92 4.56
C SER A 59 -12.88 -7.97 4.96
N ASP A 60 -12.57 -6.90 5.71
CA ASP A 60 -13.57 -5.92 6.12
C ASP A 60 -14.17 -5.22 4.91
N GLU A 61 -15.46 -5.44 4.67
CA GLU A 61 -16.24 -4.81 3.59
C GLU A 61 -16.46 -3.31 3.83
N ASN A 62 -16.33 -2.84 5.09
CA ASN A 62 -16.36 -1.45 5.47
C ASN A 62 -14.98 -0.80 5.28
N TYR A 63 -14.89 0.45 5.70
CA TYR A 63 -13.63 1.17 5.71
C TYR A 63 -12.86 0.89 7.00
N THR A 64 -11.58 0.60 6.85
CA THR A 64 -10.65 0.43 7.96
C THR A 64 -9.53 1.45 7.85
N PHE A 65 -9.32 2.22 8.92
CA PHE A 65 -8.18 3.13 9.04
C PHE A 65 -7.02 2.43 9.74
N LEU A 66 -5.85 2.53 9.16
CA LEU A 66 -4.60 2.04 9.74
C LEU A 66 -3.65 3.21 9.95
N LEU A 67 -3.44 3.59 11.21
CA LEU A 67 -2.37 4.49 11.63
C LEU A 67 -1.09 3.67 11.68
N VAL A 68 -0.12 3.98 10.85
CA VAL A 68 1.12 3.22 10.73
C VAL A 68 2.25 4.02 11.34
N SER A 69 2.78 3.53 12.47
CA SER A 69 3.94 4.10 13.14
C SER A 69 4.98 3.01 13.43
N HIS A 70 6.01 2.95 12.64
CA HIS A 70 7.03 1.92 12.79
C HIS A 70 7.84 2.03 14.08
N GLN A 71 7.93 3.23 14.68
CA GLN A 71 8.56 3.49 15.97
C GLN A 71 7.86 4.67 16.65
N LEU A 72 7.10 4.41 17.72
CA LEU A 72 6.32 5.42 18.43
C LEU A 72 7.20 6.45 19.16
N ASN A 73 8.33 6.03 19.72
CA ASN A 73 9.28 6.91 20.39
C ASN A 73 9.98 7.90 19.44
N LEU A 74 9.88 7.72 18.14
CA LEU A 74 10.39 8.60 17.08
C LEU A 74 9.27 9.17 16.19
N ALA A 75 8.02 8.96 16.58
CA ALA A 75 6.88 9.44 15.81
C ALA A 75 6.70 10.94 16.00
N ASP A 76 6.25 11.59 14.94
CA ASP A 76 5.88 13.02 14.99
C ASP A 76 4.48 13.15 15.59
N ASP A 77 4.39 13.73 16.78
CA ASP A 77 3.15 13.94 17.53
C ASP A 77 2.42 15.24 17.21
N SER A 78 2.95 16.03 16.27
CA SER A 78 2.40 17.35 15.91
C SER A 78 0.94 17.33 15.41
N ALA A 79 0.47 16.18 14.92
CA ALA A 79 -0.89 15.98 14.42
C ALA A 79 -1.75 15.08 15.32
N ILE A 80 -1.37 14.92 16.59
CA ILE A 80 -2.03 13.96 17.47
C ILE A 80 -3.51 14.28 17.73
N ASP A 81 -3.83 15.56 17.92
CA ASP A 81 -5.21 15.99 18.13
C ASP A 81 -6.10 15.57 16.93
N LEU A 82 -5.58 15.75 15.72
CA LEU A 82 -6.27 15.36 14.48
C LEU A 82 -6.40 13.82 14.35
N ILE A 83 -5.41 13.06 14.81
CA ILE A 83 -5.47 11.59 14.85
C ILE A 83 -6.55 11.12 15.84
N ASN A 84 -6.64 11.74 17.00
CA ASN A 84 -7.67 11.42 17.99
C ASN A 84 -9.07 11.80 17.48
N GLU A 85 -9.25 12.97 16.88
CA GLU A 85 -10.51 13.36 16.21
C GLU A 85 -10.91 12.38 15.09
N LEU A 86 -9.94 11.88 14.34
CA LEU A 86 -10.18 10.87 13.32
C LEU A 86 -10.63 9.53 13.93
N TYR A 87 -10.09 9.16 15.06
CA TYR A 87 -10.55 7.98 15.81
C TYR A 87 -12.00 8.15 16.29
N ASP A 88 -12.33 9.32 16.85
CA ASP A 88 -13.71 9.65 17.24
C ASP A 88 -14.68 9.59 16.06
N TYR A 89 -14.26 10.12 14.91
CA TYR A 89 -15.02 9.98 13.67
C TYR A 89 -15.23 8.50 13.28
N CYS A 90 -14.22 7.66 13.41
CA CYS A 90 -14.35 6.24 13.13
C CYS A 90 -15.37 5.57 14.09
N LEU A 91 -15.33 5.91 15.37
CA LEU A 91 -16.31 5.42 16.35
C LEU A 91 -17.73 5.87 16.01
N GLN A 92 -17.91 7.12 15.60
CA GLN A 92 -19.20 7.67 15.22
C GLN A 92 -19.86 6.94 14.03
N TYR A 93 -19.06 6.57 13.03
CA TYR A 93 -19.57 5.94 11.79
C TYR A 93 -19.40 4.41 11.76
N GLY A 94 -18.83 3.80 12.82
CA GLY A 94 -18.62 2.37 12.92
C GLY A 94 -17.53 1.84 11.98
N TYR A 95 -16.51 2.66 11.71
CA TYR A 95 -15.33 2.24 10.98
C TYR A 95 -14.27 1.67 11.90
N ALA A 96 -13.54 0.66 11.44
CA ALA A 96 -12.42 0.12 12.20
C ALA A 96 -11.21 1.07 12.14
N PHE A 97 -10.51 1.19 13.27
CA PHE A 97 -9.28 1.97 13.39
C PHE A 97 -8.26 1.18 14.20
N TYR A 98 -7.04 1.04 13.69
CA TYR A 98 -5.94 0.35 14.36
C TYR A 98 -4.64 1.11 14.20
N CYS A 99 -3.82 1.17 15.26
CA CYS A 99 -2.46 1.66 15.19
C CYS A 99 -1.50 0.48 15.02
N LEU A 100 -0.82 0.41 13.89
CA LEU A 100 0.16 -0.63 13.59
C LEU A 100 1.56 -0.15 13.95
N THR A 101 2.27 -0.88 14.81
CA THR A 101 3.60 -0.51 15.28
C THR A 101 4.51 -1.72 15.46
N SER A 102 5.83 -1.48 15.47
CA SER A 102 6.84 -2.45 15.90
C SER A 102 7.53 -2.03 17.21
N SER A 103 6.94 -1.11 17.95
CA SER A 103 7.48 -0.58 19.19
C SER A 103 7.32 -1.53 20.37
N SER A 104 8.11 -1.32 21.43
CA SER A 104 7.99 -2.07 22.68
C SER A 104 6.71 -1.71 23.44
N ASP A 105 6.36 -2.55 24.41
CA ASP A 105 5.21 -2.30 25.30
C ASP A 105 5.37 -0.96 26.04
N GLU A 106 6.58 -0.65 26.49
CA GLU A 106 6.87 0.61 27.18
C GLU A 106 6.65 1.82 26.26
N ASP A 107 7.07 1.75 25.00
CA ASP A 107 6.88 2.83 24.03
C ASP A 107 5.37 3.03 23.73
N ILE A 108 4.59 1.94 23.66
CA ILE A 108 3.14 2.01 23.45
C ILE A 108 2.43 2.66 24.65
N GLU A 109 2.76 2.23 25.86
CA GLU A 109 2.20 2.83 27.08
C GLU A 109 2.56 4.30 27.20
N GLN A 110 3.83 4.65 26.96
CA GLN A 110 4.28 6.04 26.97
C GLN A 110 3.58 6.89 25.91
N TRP A 111 3.37 6.34 24.73
CA TRP A 111 2.61 7.02 23.68
C TRP A 111 1.17 7.28 24.12
N LYS A 112 0.47 6.29 24.67
CA LYS A 112 -0.89 6.45 25.21
C LYS A 112 -0.98 7.52 26.29
N GLU A 113 -0.02 7.53 27.23
CA GLU A 113 0.02 8.53 28.30
C GLU A 113 0.26 9.94 27.78
N ASN A 114 1.16 10.10 26.80
CA ASN A 114 1.54 11.42 26.29
C ASN A 114 0.49 12.00 25.32
N THR A 115 -0.24 11.15 24.60
CA THR A 115 -1.11 11.57 23.48
C THR A 115 -2.60 11.40 23.77
N GLY A 116 -2.96 10.69 24.86
CA GLY A 116 -4.34 10.34 25.16
C GLY A 116 -4.94 9.36 24.15
N ALA A 117 -4.12 8.58 23.43
CA ALA A 117 -4.57 7.62 22.43
C ALA A 117 -5.42 6.51 23.04
N GLU A 118 -6.67 6.39 22.59
CA GLU A 118 -7.62 5.35 23.03
C GLU A 118 -7.82 4.26 21.96
N TYR A 119 -7.27 4.45 20.76
CA TYR A 119 -7.38 3.48 19.68
C TYR A 119 -6.56 2.21 19.94
N PRO A 120 -7.02 1.04 19.42
CA PRO A 120 -6.33 -0.24 19.59
C PRO A 120 -4.98 -0.26 18.87
N PHE A 121 -3.97 -0.81 19.56
CA PHE A 121 -2.64 -1.03 19.01
C PHE A 121 -2.48 -2.46 18.50
N CYS A 122 -1.74 -2.59 17.41
CA CYS A 122 -1.40 -3.88 16.83
C CYS A 122 0.09 -3.94 16.49
N LEU A 123 0.68 -5.10 16.73
CA LEU A 123 2.09 -5.37 16.45
C LEU A 123 2.24 -5.89 15.02
N MET A 124 3.25 -5.38 14.35
CA MET A 124 3.62 -5.79 13.00
C MET A 124 5.12 -5.67 12.77
N ASP A 125 5.64 -6.42 11.81
CA ASP A 125 7.05 -6.34 11.43
C ASP A 125 7.46 -4.95 10.95
N ASN A 126 8.60 -4.46 11.44
CA ASN A 126 9.14 -3.13 11.15
C ASN A 126 9.44 -2.91 9.66
N ILE A 127 9.93 -3.95 8.95
CA ILE A 127 10.24 -3.83 7.52
C ILE A 127 8.94 -3.66 6.74
N THR A 128 7.92 -4.41 7.09
CA THR A 128 6.59 -4.33 6.52
C THR A 128 5.99 -2.93 6.71
N LEU A 129 5.99 -2.40 7.94
CA LEU A 129 5.50 -1.05 8.24
C LEU A 129 6.19 0.03 7.41
N LYS A 130 7.52 -0.02 7.28
CA LYS A 130 8.30 0.92 6.45
C LYS A 130 8.03 0.81 4.96
N THR A 131 7.57 -0.35 4.48
CA THR A 131 7.14 -0.51 3.09
C THR A 131 5.73 -0.01 2.85
N MET A 132 4.86 -0.07 3.87
CA MET A 132 3.48 0.42 3.81
C MET A 132 3.42 1.93 3.65
N ILE A 133 4.15 2.68 4.51
CA ILE A 133 4.18 4.13 4.49
C ILE A 133 5.55 4.65 4.95
N ARG A 134 5.96 5.82 4.44
CA ARG A 134 7.28 6.42 4.77
C ARG A 134 7.24 7.39 5.94
N SER A 135 6.10 8.03 6.19
CA SER A 135 5.95 8.94 7.34
C SER A 135 5.79 8.14 8.64
N ASN A 136 6.18 8.73 9.75
CA ASN A 136 6.06 8.14 11.08
C ASN A 136 5.47 9.18 12.06
N PRO A 137 4.14 9.12 12.32
CA PRO A 137 3.16 8.22 11.76
C PRO A 137 2.72 8.59 10.34
N GLY A 138 1.95 7.69 9.71
CA GLY A 138 1.18 7.94 8.52
C GLY A 138 -0.13 7.18 8.57
N LEU A 139 -1.10 7.56 7.75
CA LEU A 139 -2.44 7.00 7.75
C LEU A 139 -2.74 6.29 6.45
N MET A 140 -3.41 5.16 6.53
CA MET A 140 -3.94 4.42 5.37
C MET A 140 -5.42 4.16 5.56
N LEU A 141 -6.16 4.28 4.47
CA LEU A 141 -7.56 3.88 4.37
C LEU A 141 -7.65 2.63 3.51
N LEU A 142 -8.24 1.58 4.05
CA LEU A 142 -8.51 0.33 3.37
C LEU A 142 -10.00 0.12 3.19
N LYS A 143 -10.36 -0.66 2.18
CA LYS A 143 -11.69 -1.25 2.01
C LYS A 143 -11.52 -2.61 1.35
N ASN A 144 -12.01 -3.66 2.00
CA ASN A 144 -11.91 -5.03 1.50
C ASN A 144 -10.48 -5.40 1.08
N GLY A 145 -9.50 -5.12 1.94
CA GLY A 145 -8.06 -5.37 1.72
C GLY A 145 -7.39 -4.48 0.66
N VAL A 146 -8.14 -3.61 0.00
CA VAL A 146 -7.60 -2.71 -1.02
C VAL A 146 -7.30 -1.34 -0.42
N VAL A 147 -6.10 -0.83 -0.67
CA VAL A 147 -5.71 0.51 -0.25
C VAL A 147 -6.45 1.55 -1.08
N VAL A 148 -7.34 2.30 -0.44
CA VAL A 148 -8.11 3.39 -1.04
C VAL A 148 -7.26 4.66 -1.10
N ARG A 149 -6.61 5.01 0.03
CA ARG A 149 -5.79 6.23 0.14
C ARG A 149 -4.70 6.10 1.20
N LYS A 150 -3.68 6.94 1.09
CA LYS A 150 -2.61 7.09 2.08
C LYS A 150 -2.34 8.57 2.30
N TRP A 151 -2.02 8.91 3.55
CA TRP A 151 -1.64 10.27 3.97
C TRP A 151 -0.37 10.25 4.80
N SER A 152 0.46 11.24 4.63
CA SER A 152 1.56 11.52 5.56
C SER A 152 1.04 12.24 6.80
N ASN A 153 1.83 12.30 7.87
CA ASN A 153 1.46 13.02 9.09
C ASN A 153 1.04 14.49 8.83
N ASN A 154 1.69 15.14 7.87
CA ASN A 154 1.44 16.54 7.54
C ASN A 154 0.24 16.77 6.59
N SER A 155 -0.46 15.73 6.18
CA SER A 155 -1.55 15.81 5.20
C SER A 155 -2.73 14.94 5.57
N LEU A 156 -2.92 14.69 6.86
CA LEU A 156 -4.07 13.95 7.38
C LEU A 156 -5.38 14.66 7.03
N PRO A 157 -6.48 13.93 6.79
CA PRO A 157 -7.77 14.53 6.55
C PRO A 157 -8.26 15.27 7.81
N ASP A 158 -8.79 16.45 7.64
CA ASP A 158 -9.34 17.29 8.70
C ASP A 158 -10.87 17.17 8.82
N GLU A 159 -11.45 17.85 9.81
CA GLU A 159 -12.90 17.86 10.05
C GLU A 159 -13.71 18.37 8.86
N TYR A 160 -13.12 19.24 8.01
CA TYR A 160 -13.79 19.78 6.82
C TYR A 160 -13.87 18.74 5.70
N GLU A 161 -12.96 17.79 5.66
CA GLU A 161 -12.98 16.68 4.74
C GLU A 161 -13.86 15.51 5.22
N LEU A 162 -14.11 15.41 6.55
CA LEU A 162 -14.82 14.31 7.24
C LEU A 162 -16.28 14.70 7.61
N THR A 163 -16.98 15.36 6.74
CA THR A 163 -18.33 15.93 7.00
C THR A 163 -19.48 14.93 6.95
N GLY A 164 -19.23 13.66 6.62
CA GLY A 164 -20.25 12.62 6.47
C GLY A 164 -19.65 11.22 6.35
N PRO A 165 -20.45 10.19 6.02
CA PRO A 165 -19.94 8.85 5.78
C PRO A 165 -18.92 8.82 4.63
N ILE A 166 -17.84 8.01 4.77
CA ILE A 166 -16.71 7.97 3.82
C ILE A 166 -17.13 7.63 2.39
N ASP A 167 -18.13 6.77 2.21
CA ASP A 167 -18.66 6.39 0.89
C ASP A 167 -19.27 7.56 0.12
N THR A 168 -19.68 8.62 0.81
CA THR A 168 -20.22 9.86 0.21
C THR A 168 -19.14 10.93 -0.03
N LEU A 169 -17.96 10.74 0.53
CA LEU A 169 -16.87 11.72 0.51
C LEU A 169 -15.83 11.40 -0.58
N PRO A 170 -15.16 12.42 -1.15
CA PRO A 170 -14.10 12.23 -2.14
C PRO A 170 -12.93 11.37 -1.62
N ILE A 171 -12.71 11.32 -0.30
CA ILE A 171 -11.65 10.53 0.32
C ILE A 171 -11.89 9.03 0.26
N GLY A 172 -13.15 8.59 0.28
CA GLY A 172 -13.56 7.19 0.15
C GLY A 172 -13.63 6.68 -1.28
N MET A 173 -13.58 7.59 -2.25
CA MET A 173 -13.61 7.20 -3.65
C MET A 173 -12.21 6.76 -4.09
N GLN A 174 -12.09 5.51 -4.52
CA GLN A 174 -10.88 5.06 -5.20
C GLN A 174 -10.65 5.94 -6.42
N ASN A 175 -9.41 6.47 -6.56
CA ASN A 175 -9.01 7.19 -7.76
C ASN A 175 -9.05 6.22 -8.95
N GLN A 176 -10.22 6.10 -9.58
CA GLN A 176 -10.45 5.22 -10.74
C GLN A 176 -9.82 5.76 -12.04
N HIS A 177 -9.03 6.84 -11.95
CA HIS A 177 -8.30 7.27 -13.14
C HIS A 177 -7.26 6.21 -13.49
N SER A 178 -7.62 5.39 -14.48
CA SER A 178 -6.66 4.41 -15.02
C SER A 178 -5.37 5.13 -15.39
N LEU A 179 -4.23 4.47 -15.21
CA LEU A 179 -2.93 4.99 -15.63
C LEU A 179 -3.00 5.51 -17.09
N GLY A 180 -3.76 4.81 -17.95
CA GLY A 180 -4.02 5.22 -19.33
C GLY A 180 -4.70 6.59 -19.46
N TYR A 181 -5.68 6.89 -18.63
CA TYR A 181 -6.32 8.22 -18.62
C TYR A 181 -5.33 9.32 -18.23
N MET A 182 -4.54 9.11 -17.19
CA MET A 182 -3.52 10.09 -16.79
C MET A 182 -2.48 10.32 -17.87
N ILE A 183 -2.01 9.27 -18.54
CA ILE A 183 -1.08 9.37 -19.67
C ILE A 183 -1.71 10.18 -20.81
N ILE A 184 -2.96 9.92 -21.16
CA ILE A 184 -3.69 10.67 -22.23
C ILE A 184 -3.80 12.15 -21.86
N VAL A 185 -4.15 12.49 -20.62
CA VAL A 185 -4.25 13.88 -20.16
C VAL A 185 -2.90 14.59 -20.26
N VAL A 186 -1.82 13.97 -19.78
CA VAL A 186 -0.47 14.54 -19.84
C VAL A 186 -0.02 14.72 -21.31
N LEU A 187 -0.24 13.73 -22.15
CA LEU A 187 0.08 13.82 -23.59
C LEU A 187 -0.74 14.91 -24.28
N ALA A 188 -2.03 15.03 -23.97
CA ALA A 188 -2.87 16.09 -24.53
C ALA A 188 -2.37 17.49 -24.15
N TRP A 189 -1.98 17.70 -22.89
CA TRP A 189 -1.38 18.95 -22.40
C TRP A 189 -0.06 19.31 -23.11
N PHE A 190 0.71 18.29 -23.49
CA PHE A 190 1.98 18.50 -24.19
C PHE A 190 1.78 18.70 -25.71
N VAL A 191 0.95 17.88 -26.34
CA VAL A 191 0.74 17.89 -27.80
C VAL A 191 -0.09 19.10 -28.23
N PHE A 192 -1.10 19.52 -27.45
CA PHE A 192 -1.99 20.63 -27.82
C PHE A 192 -1.24 21.94 -28.10
N PRO A 193 -0.32 22.44 -27.25
CA PRO A 193 0.45 23.64 -27.54
C PRO A 193 1.33 23.52 -28.79
N LEU A 194 1.92 22.33 -29.02
CA LEU A 194 2.76 22.11 -30.20
C LEU A 194 1.93 22.19 -31.49
N VAL A 195 0.79 21.52 -31.53
CA VAL A 195 -0.14 21.60 -32.68
C VAL A 195 -0.61 23.03 -32.91
N PHE A 196 -0.92 23.75 -31.82
CA PHE A 196 -1.34 25.16 -31.92
C PHE A 196 -0.26 26.04 -32.51
N ILE A 197 1.00 25.91 -32.09
CA ILE A 197 2.15 26.64 -32.64
C ILE A 197 2.34 26.29 -34.13
N CYS A 198 2.28 25.02 -34.49
CA CYS A 198 2.37 24.58 -35.91
C CYS A 198 1.24 25.19 -36.76
N MET A 199 0.01 25.23 -36.26
CA MET A 199 -1.11 25.90 -36.95
C MET A 199 -0.84 27.39 -37.15
N LEU A 200 -0.36 28.09 -36.14
CA LEU A 200 0.00 29.51 -36.25
C LEU A 200 1.08 29.74 -37.29
N ASP A 201 2.11 28.91 -37.35
CA ASP A 201 3.18 28.99 -38.35
C ASP A 201 2.64 28.81 -39.80
N VAL A 202 1.76 27.82 -39.99
CA VAL A 202 1.11 27.60 -41.29
C VAL A 202 0.22 28.79 -41.70
N ILE A 203 -0.56 29.35 -40.77
CA ILE A 203 -1.40 30.53 -41.04
C ILE A 203 -0.51 31.72 -41.39
N TRP A 204 0.54 31.96 -40.60
CA TRP A 204 1.49 33.06 -40.84
C TRP A 204 2.12 32.97 -42.23
N LYS A 205 2.61 31.79 -42.61
CA LYS A 205 3.18 31.56 -43.94
C LYS A 205 2.21 31.82 -45.08
N ARG A 206 0.92 31.43 -44.88
CA ARG A 206 -0.14 31.72 -45.87
C ARG A 206 -0.41 33.23 -46.02
N LEU A 207 -0.46 33.95 -44.90
CA LEU A 207 -0.69 35.40 -44.91
C LEU A 207 0.46 36.17 -45.56
N VAL A 208 1.72 35.78 -45.24
CA VAL A 208 2.92 36.38 -45.87
C VAL A 208 2.91 36.15 -47.38
N ASN A 209 2.71 34.90 -47.81
CA ASN A 209 2.66 34.56 -49.23
C ASN A 209 1.52 35.26 -49.99
N GLN A 210 0.40 35.48 -49.33
CA GLN A 210 -0.72 36.24 -49.92
C GLN A 210 -0.38 37.71 -50.07
N LYS A 211 0.28 38.31 -49.08
CA LYS A 211 0.76 39.69 -49.16
C LYS A 211 1.77 39.91 -50.29
N GLU A 212 2.74 39.02 -50.44
CA GLU A 212 3.73 39.08 -51.51
C GLU A 212 3.13 38.91 -52.91
N ARG A 213 1.98 38.24 -53.05
CA ARG A 213 1.25 38.12 -54.31
C ARG A 213 0.57 39.44 -54.69
N LEU A 214 -0.03 40.09 -53.70
CA LEU A 214 -0.74 41.39 -53.91
C LEU A 214 0.25 42.54 -54.16
N GLU A 215 1.47 42.47 -53.75
CA GLU A 215 2.52 43.45 -54.04
C GLU A 215 3.15 43.26 -55.44
N LYS A 216 2.89 42.20 -56.12
CA LYS A 216 3.41 41.88 -57.48
C LYS A 216 2.39 42.10 -58.61
N GLU A 217 1.13 42.37 -58.29
CA GLU A 217 0.06 42.81 -59.19
C GLU A 217 -0.03 44.36 -59.25
#